data_0434f8f552478f33b001931cb1586fc9
#
_entry.id   0434f8f552478f33b001931cb1586fc9
#
_cell.length_a   1.000
_cell.length_b   1.000
_cell.length_c   1.000
_cell.angle_alpha   90.00
_cell.angle_beta   90.00
_cell.angle_gamma   90.00
#
_symmetry.space_group_name_H-M   'P 1'
#
loop_
_entity.id
_entity.type
_entity.pdbx_description
1 polymer ?
#
loop_
_entity_poly.entity_id
_entity_poly.type
_entity_poly.pdbx_seq_one_letter_code
_entity_poly.pdbx_strand_id
1 'polypeptide(L)'
;MSILKKALTTAALASVLLAGTAQAETKRIALVVKALGIGFFEAAAKGAEEAAKELGDVEIIYTGPTDTTAEGQIEVINSLIAQKVDAIAVSANDTDALVPTLKKAMDRGITVISWDSGVAAEGRMMHLNPSSNPLIGNMIIKLAADNLPEGGEVAVLSATTTSTNQNTWIEEMN
;
A
#
# COMPACT_ATOMS: atom_id res chain seq x y z
N MET A 1 -41.39 16.99 50.88
CA MET A 1 -40.18 16.14 50.59
C MET A 1 -40.36 15.22 49.38
N SER A 2 -41.15 15.50 48.39
CA SER A 2 -41.49 14.54 47.31
C SER A 2 -41.10 14.98 45.89
N ILE A 3 -41.02 16.25 45.61
CA ILE A 3 -40.78 16.79 44.26
C ILE A 3 -39.28 16.81 43.91
N LEU A 4 -38.45 17.07 44.92
CA LEU A 4 -36.96 17.17 44.70
C LEU A 4 -36.30 15.79 44.45
N LYS A 5 -36.87 14.69 45.03
CA LYS A 5 -36.38 13.33 44.78
C LYS A 5 -36.75 12.78 43.42
N LYS A 6 -37.86 13.21 42.82
CA LYS A 6 -38.29 12.79 41.48
C LYS A 6 -37.48 13.50 40.36
N ALA A 7 -37.02 14.72 40.58
CA ALA A 7 -36.19 15.45 39.61
C ALA A 7 -34.76 14.89 39.49
N LEU A 8 -34.17 14.41 40.60
CA LEU A 8 -32.85 13.80 40.55
C LEU A 8 -32.81 12.41 39.88
N THR A 9 -33.88 11.63 39.97
CA THR A 9 -33.94 10.30 39.33
C THR A 9 -34.10 10.39 37.82
N THR A 10 -34.77 11.42 37.31
CA THR A 10 -34.99 11.63 35.86
C THR A 10 -33.71 12.17 35.18
N ALA A 11 -32.90 12.96 35.90
CA ALA A 11 -31.62 13.46 35.37
C ALA A 11 -30.55 12.36 35.25
N ALA A 12 -30.54 11.36 36.14
CA ALA A 12 -29.61 10.24 36.13
C ALA A 12 -29.92 9.22 35.00
N LEU A 13 -31.19 9.07 34.59
CA LEU A 13 -31.53 8.19 33.45
C LEU A 13 -31.25 8.83 32.09
N ALA A 14 -31.27 10.15 31.96
CA ALA A 14 -30.96 10.85 30.71
C ALA A 14 -29.47 10.84 30.37
N SER A 15 -28.57 10.67 31.38
CA SER A 15 -27.11 10.65 31.15
C SER A 15 -26.58 9.31 30.63
N VAL A 16 -27.33 8.21 30.75
CA VAL A 16 -26.92 6.88 30.32
C VAL A 16 -27.23 6.63 28.83
N LEU A 17 -28.12 7.42 28.24
CA LEU A 17 -28.48 7.27 26.80
C LEU A 17 -27.58 8.03 25.84
N LEU A 18 -26.58 8.79 26.33
CA LEU A 18 -25.58 9.50 25.52
C LEU A 18 -24.21 8.79 25.45
N ALA A 19 -24.10 7.56 25.98
CA ALA A 19 -23.00 6.69 25.63
C ALA A 19 -23.24 6.18 24.19
N GLY A 20 -23.12 7.12 23.21
CA GLY A 20 -23.04 6.77 21.81
C GLY A 20 -21.93 5.72 21.68
N THR A 21 -22.25 4.59 21.09
CA THR A 21 -21.26 3.62 20.64
C THR A 21 -20.28 4.42 19.78
N ALA A 22 -19.06 4.66 20.30
CA ALA A 22 -17.99 5.16 19.48
C ALA A 22 -17.76 4.08 18.43
N GLN A 23 -18.40 4.22 17.28
CA GLN A 23 -18.13 3.38 16.13
C GLN A 23 -16.70 3.71 15.72
N ALA A 24 -15.84 2.72 15.68
CA ALA A 24 -14.49 2.92 15.19
C ALA A 24 -14.58 3.57 13.80
N GLU A 25 -13.88 4.69 13.62
CA GLU A 25 -13.84 5.39 12.35
C GLU A 25 -13.21 4.46 11.30
N THR A 26 -13.90 4.23 10.20
CA THR A 26 -13.40 3.39 9.11
C THR A 26 -12.08 3.92 8.59
N LYS A 27 -11.04 3.11 8.63
CA LYS A 27 -9.70 3.45 8.16
C LYS A 27 -9.61 3.32 6.64
N ARG A 28 -9.23 4.40 5.98
CA ARG A 28 -9.08 4.48 4.52
C ARG A 28 -7.64 4.22 4.13
N ILE A 29 -7.39 3.06 3.52
CA ILE A 29 -6.05 2.62 3.11
C ILE A 29 -5.97 2.65 1.58
N ALA A 30 -5.08 3.47 1.04
CA ALA A 30 -4.84 3.52 -0.40
C ALA A 30 -3.79 2.48 -0.80
N LEU A 31 -4.19 1.55 -1.67
CA LEU A 31 -3.29 0.61 -2.34
C LEU A 31 -2.87 1.22 -3.68
N VAL A 32 -1.70 1.86 -3.69
CA VAL A 32 -1.15 2.54 -4.86
C VAL A 32 -0.26 1.57 -5.65
N VAL A 33 -0.64 1.31 -6.89
CA VAL A 33 0.07 0.37 -7.78
C VAL A 33 0.90 1.10 -8.82
N LYS A 34 1.79 0.37 -9.52
CA LYS A 34 2.67 0.94 -10.57
C LYS A 34 1.86 1.49 -11.74
N ALA A 35 0.85 0.73 -12.18
CA ALA A 35 -0.15 1.15 -13.15
C ALA A 35 -1.41 0.30 -12.98
N LEU A 36 -2.56 0.87 -13.35
CA LEU A 36 -3.83 0.15 -13.39
C LEU A 36 -3.86 -0.85 -14.57
N GLY A 37 -4.73 -1.87 -14.46
CA GLY A 37 -4.93 -2.86 -15.52
C GLY A 37 -3.87 -3.98 -15.57
N ILE A 38 -3.01 -4.09 -14.57
CA ILE A 38 -2.02 -5.17 -14.45
C ILE A 38 -2.57 -6.26 -13.52
N GLY A 39 -2.73 -7.49 -14.04
CA GLY A 39 -3.36 -8.61 -13.34
C GLY A 39 -2.75 -8.94 -11.98
N PHE A 40 -1.43 -8.78 -11.80
CA PHE A 40 -0.75 -8.93 -10.52
C PHE A 40 -1.32 -7.96 -9.45
N PHE A 41 -1.48 -6.69 -9.81
CA PHE A 41 -1.99 -5.68 -8.88
C PHE A 41 -3.50 -5.83 -8.63
N GLU A 42 -4.25 -6.30 -9.61
CA GLU A 42 -5.68 -6.61 -9.43
C GLU A 42 -5.88 -7.80 -8.48
N ALA A 43 -5.01 -8.80 -8.55
CA ALA A 43 -5.02 -9.91 -7.60
C ALA A 43 -4.67 -9.44 -6.17
N ALA A 44 -3.67 -8.55 -6.03
CA ALA A 44 -3.32 -7.95 -4.75
C ALA A 44 -4.47 -7.11 -4.18
N ALA A 45 -5.17 -6.34 -5.02
CA ALA A 45 -6.33 -5.55 -4.61
C ALA A 45 -7.45 -6.43 -4.05
N LYS A 46 -7.76 -7.57 -4.70
CA LYS A 46 -8.74 -8.54 -4.18
C LYS A 46 -8.36 -9.07 -2.80
N GLY A 47 -7.08 -9.43 -2.61
CA GLY A 47 -6.58 -9.86 -1.29
C GLY A 47 -6.71 -8.77 -0.23
N ALA A 48 -6.43 -7.51 -0.58
CA ALA A 48 -6.60 -6.37 0.33
C ALA A 48 -8.08 -6.14 0.69
N GLU A 49 -9.00 -6.27 -0.29
CA GLU A 49 -10.45 -6.18 -0.05
C GLU A 49 -10.98 -7.32 0.83
N GLU A 50 -10.46 -8.54 0.68
CA GLU A 50 -10.79 -9.68 1.54
C GLU A 50 -10.33 -9.41 2.98
N ALA A 51 -9.09 -8.95 3.18
CA ALA A 51 -8.57 -8.58 4.49
C ALA A 51 -9.39 -7.43 5.13
N ALA A 52 -9.80 -6.43 4.34
CA ALA A 52 -10.64 -5.34 4.83
C ALA A 52 -12.02 -5.83 5.31
N LYS A 53 -12.62 -6.80 4.62
CA LYS A 53 -13.88 -7.44 5.06
C LYS A 53 -13.73 -8.20 6.37
N GLU A 54 -12.59 -8.88 6.57
CA GLU A 54 -12.29 -9.60 7.82
C GLU A 54 -12.09 -8.62 9.00
N LEU A 55 -11.42 -7.48 8.74
CA LEU A 55 -11.18 -6.45 9.76
C LEU A 55 -12.45 -5.65 10.10
N GLY A 56 -13.31 -5.40 9.13
CA GLY A 56 -14.64 -4.78 9.31
C GLY A 56 -14.64 -3.25 9.42
N ASP A 57 -13.52 -2.63 9.74
CA ASP A 57 -13.35 -1.19 9.92
C ASP A 57 -12.33 -0.56 8.94
N VAL A 58 -12.09 -1.21 7.81
CA VAL A 58 -11.14 -0.79 6.78
C VAL A 58 -11.84 -0.65 5.43
N GLU A 59 -11.52 0.44 4.71
CA GLU A 59 -11.85 0.69 3.31
C GLU A 59 -10.57 0.69 2.48
N ILE A 60 -10.53 -0.10 1.40
CA ILE A 60 -9.42 -0.11 0.45
C ILE A 60 -9.72 0.82 -0.72
N ILE A 61 -8.80 1.74 -1.00
CA ILE A 61 -8.81 2.59 -2.19
C ILE A 61 -7.76 2.04 -3.15
N TYR A 62 -8.18 1.17 -4.09
CA TYR A 62 -7.30 0.69 -5.15
C TYR A 62 -7.12 1.77 -6.20
N THR A 63 -5.88 2.21 -6.41
CA THR A 63 -5.56 3.32 -7.32
C THR A 63 -4.14 3.25 -7.86
N GLY A 64 -3.88 3.96 -8.92
CA GLY A 64 -2.58 4.09 -9.56
C GLY A 64 -2.67 4.93 -10.82
N PRO A 65 -1.55 5.28 -11.44
CA PRO A 65 -1.55 5.91 -12.76
C PRO A 65 -1.95 4.91 -13.86
N THR A 66 -2.20 5.40 -15.06
CA THR A 66 -2.40 4.56 -16.25
C THR A 66 -1.08 4.09 -16.87
N ASP A 67 0.00 4.86 -16.63
CA ASP A 67 1.35 4.59 -17.13
C ASP A 67 2.32 4.33 -15.98
N THR A 68 3.32 3.49 -16.19
CA THR A 68 4.33 3.13 -15.18
C THR A 68 5.38 4.23 -14.99
N THR A 69 4.94 5.45 -14.61
CA THR A 69 5.79 6.62 -14.39
C THR A 69 5.80 7.05 -12.93
N ALA A 70 6.91 7.59 -12.45
CA ALA A 70 7.00 8.17 -11.11
C ALA A 70 6.11 9.42 -10.98
N GLU A 71 6.05 10.24 -12.02
CA GLU A 71 5.24 11.46 -12.08
C GLU A 71 3.76 11.13 -11.88
N GLY A 72 3.23 10.13 -12.61
CA GLY A 72 1.85 9.70 -12.44
C GLY A 72 1.55 9.20 -11.03
N GLN A 73 2.48 8.47 -10.40
CA GLN A 73 2.31 8.08 -8.99
C GLN A 73 2.37 9.27 -8.03
N ILE A 74 3.23 10.26 -8.27
CA ILE A 74 3.30 11.49 -7.46
C ILE A 74 1.97 12.24 -7.50
N GLU A 75 1.33 12.36 -8.66
CA GLU A 75 0.01 12.98 -8.80
C GLU A 75 -1.06 12.23 -7.99
N VAL A 76 -1.11 10.90 -8.11
CA VAL A 76 -2.01 10.05 -7.33
C VAL A 76 -1.79 10.23 -5.84
N ILE A 77 -0.54 10.16 -5.36
CA ILE A 77 -0.19 10.30 -3.94
C ILE A 77 -0.57 11.70 -3.42
N ASN A 78 -0.33 12.78 -4.19
CA ASN A 78 -0.76 14.12 -3.80
C ASN A 78 -2.29 14.24 -3.65
N SER A 79 -3.05 13.58 -4.53
CA SER A 79 -4.52 13.51 -4.41
C SER A 79 -4.96 12.79 -3.14
N LEU A 80 -4.31 11.66 -2.79
CA LEU A 80 -4.59 10.92 -1.56
C LEU A 80 -4.25 11.71 -0.30
N ILE A 81 -3.15 12.46 -0.32
CA ILE A 81 -2.78 13.41 0.77
C ILE A 81 -3.87 14.48 0.95
N ALA A 82 -4.41 15.02 -0.15
CA ALA A 82 -5.49 15.99 -0.09
C ALA A 82 -6.80 15.40 0.46
N GLN A 83 -7.06 14.13 0.15
CA GLN A 83 -8.20 13.36 0.66
C GLN A 83 -8.05 12.91 2.12
N LYS A 84 -6.87 13.11 2.72
CA LYS A 84 -6.55 12.73 4.11
C LYS A 84 -6.84 11.24 4.38
N VAL A 85 -6.33 10.35 3.54
CA VAL A 85 -6.38 8.91 3.79
C VAL A 85 -5.56 8.55 5.03
N ASP A 86 -5.88 7.46 5.72
CA ASP A 86 -5.15 7.04 6.93
C ASP A 86 -3.81 6.39 6.61
N ALA A 87 -3.75 5.65 5.49
CA ALA A 87 -2.52 4.99 5.08
C ALA A 87 -2.37 4.93 3.55
N ILE A 88 -1.12 4.85 3.10
CA ILE A 88 -0.71 4.62 1.72
C ILE A 88 0.23 3.41 1.70
N ALA A 89 -0.16 2.38 0.96
CA ALA A 89 0.67 1.23 0.62
C ALA A 89 1.05 1.33 -0.86
N VAL A 90 2.32 1.62 -1.17
CA VAL A 90 2.77 1.90 -2.55
C VAL A 90 3.71 0.83 -3.09
N SER A 91 3.43 0.32 -4.30
CA SER A 91 4.41 -0.37 -5.14
C SER A 91 5.01 0.64 -6.12
N ALA A 92 6.29 0.97 -5.94
CA ALA A 92 6.91 2.14 -6.55
C ALA A 92 7.42 1.91 -7.98
N ASN A 93 7.25 2.91 -8.83
CA ASN A 93 7.86 2.97 -10.16
C ASN A 93 9.33 3.42 -10.12
N ASP A 94 9.73 4.12 -9.07
CA ASP A 94 11.08 4.64 -8.89
C ASP A 94 11.47 4.63 -7.40
N THR A 95 12.75 4.36 -7.11
CA THR A 95 13.27 4.24 -5.74
C THR A 95 13.24 5.56 -4.98
N ASP A 96 13.61 6.67 -5.64
CA ASP A 96 13.92 7.94 -5.00
C ASP A 96 12.91 9.05 -5.33
N ALA A 97 12.37 9.06 -6.55
CA ALA A 97 11.50 10.13 -7.03
C ALA A 97 10.23 10.35 -6.19
N LEU A 98 9.71 9.28 -5.57
CA LEU A 98 8.51 9.36 -4.72
C LEU A 98 8.81 9.82 -3.30
N VAL A 99 10.07 9.76 -2.84
CA VAL A 99 10.45 10.05 -1.45
C VAL A 99 9.95 11.41 -0.95
N PRO A 100 10.12 12.53 -1.66
CA PRO A 100 9.65 13.83 -1.17
C PRO A 100 8.14 13.87 -0.92
N THR A 101 7.37 13.25 -1.82
CA THR A 101 5.90 13.23 -1.72
C THR A 101 5.42 12.31 -0.60
N LEU A 102 6.07 11.16 -0.43
CA LEU A 102 5.75 10.22 0.66
C LEU A 102 6.15 10.78 2.03
N LYS A 103 7.28 11.50 2.15
CA LYS A 103 7.62 12.25 3.36
C LYS A 103 6.55 13.28 3.70
N LYS A 104 6.09 14.05 2.73
CA LYS A 104 4.98 14.99 2.91
C LYS A 104 3.69 14.30 3.41
N ALA A 105 3.41 13.05 2.98
CA ALA A 105 2.30 12.26 3.51
C ALA A 105 2.52 11.91 4.99
N MET A 106 3.71 11.39 5.32
CA MET A 106 4.07 11.05 6.71
C MET A 106 4.05 12.26 7.63
N ASP A 107 4.53 13.42 7.19
CA ASP A 107 4.50 14.68 7.95
C ASP A 107 3.06 15.16 8.25
N ARG A 108 2.07 14.66 7.51
CA ARG A 108 0.63 14.91 7.73
C ARG A 108 -0.06 13.80 8.53
N GLY A 109 0.71 12.88 9.07
CA GLY A 109 0.20 11.78 9.91
C GLY A 109 -0.35 10.58 9.12
N ILE A 110 -0.14 10.53 7.79
CA ILE A 110 -0.52 9.38 6.97
C ILE A 110 0.52 8.28 7.14
N THR A 111 0.10 7.08 7.48
CA THR A 111 0.99 5.91 7.52
C THR A 111 1.43 5.53 6.11
N VAL A 112 2.74 5.40 5.87
CA VAL A 112 3.27 5.04 4.56
C VAL A 112 4.08 3.75 4.65
N ILE A 113 3.70 2.77 3.84
CA ILE A 113 4.47 1.55 3.60
C ILE A 113 4.73 1.37 2.11
N SER A 114 5.81 0.69 1.75
CA SER A 114 5.98 0.16 0.40
C SER A 114 5.83 -1.35 0.38
N TRP A 115 5.42 -1.89 -0.74
CA TRP A 115 5.27 -3.32 -0.96
C TRP A 115 5.66 -3.68 -2.39
N ASP A 116 6.00 -4.94 -2.66
CA ASP A 116 6.45 -5.42 -3.99
C ASP A 116 7.69 -4.65 -4.47
N SER A 117 7.53 -3.45 -5.00
CA SER A 117 8.61 -2.57 -5.44
C SER A 117 8.80 -1.43 -4.42
N GLY A 118 9.98 -1.37 -3.81
CA GLY A 118 10.26 -0.45 -2.70
C GLY A 118 10.58 0.98 -3.14
N VAL A 119 10.42 1.91 -2.20
CA VAL A 119 11.06 3.23 -2.22
C VAL A 119 12.25 3.23 -1.26
N ALA A 120 13.12 4.22 -1.34
CA ALA A 120 14.18 4.42 -0.36
C ALA A 120 13.63 4.51 1.08
N ALA A 121 14.43 4.12 2.07
CA ALA A 121 13.98 3.96 3.45
C ALA A 121 13.35 5.22 4.06
N GLU A 122 13.81 6.38 3.62
CA GLU A 122 13.32 7.69 4.10
C GLU A 122 11.89 8.00 3.64
N GLY A 123 11.40 7.31 2.60
CA GLY A 123 10.05 7.48 2.04
C GLY A 123 9.01 6.52 2.61
N ARG A 124 9.35 5.69 3.61
CA ARG A 124 8.46 4.64 4.13
C ARG A 124 8.74 4.29 5.58
N MET A 125 7.75 3.75 6.27
CA MET A 125 7.93 3.20 7.62
C MET A 125 8.39 1.74 7.58
N MET A 126 7.90 0.96 6.59
CA MET A 126 8.31 -0.43 6.38
C MET A 126 8.15 -0.83 4.90
N HIS A 127 8.76 -1.95 4.53
CA HIS A 127 8.62 -2.57 3.22
C HIS A 127 8.19 -4.03 3.35
N LEU A 128 7.17 -4.41 2.57
CA LEU A 128 6.69 -5.78 2.47
C LEU A 128 7.14 -6.38 1.13
N ASN A 129 8.09 -7.30 1.17
CA ASN A 129 8.45 -8.12 0.02
C ASN A 129 7.51 -9.33 -0.10
N PRO A 130 6.99 -9.63 -1.28
CA PRO A 130 6.21 -10.86 -1.51
C PRO A 130 7.09 -12.11 -1.49
N SER A 131 8.40 -11.98 -1.78
CA SER A 131 9.41 -13.03 -1.74
C SER A 131 10.80 -12.41 -1.58
N SER A 132 11.85 -13.24 -1.39
CA SER A 132 13.23 -12.73 -1.33
C SER A 132 13.75 -12.38 -2.73
N ASN A 133 14.40 -11.23 -2.86
CA ASN A 133 14.98 -10.78 -4.13
C ASN A 133 16.03 -11.78 -4.69
N PRO A 134 16.97 -12.32 -3.87
CA PRO A 134 17.89 -13.36 -4.33
C PRO A 134 17.18 -14.60 -4.85
N LEU A 135 16.12 -15.05 -4.19
CA LEU A 135 15.35 -16.19 -4.65
C LEU A 135 14.71 -15.93 -6.02
N ILE A 136 14.11 -14.75 -6.21
CA ILE A 136 13.47 -14.40 -7.48
C ILE A 136 14.51 -14.32 -8.60
N GLY A 137 15.61 -13.58 -8.44
CA GLY A 137 16.67 -13.45 -9.44
C GLY A 137 17.28 -14.80 -9.83
N ASN A 138 17.67 -15.60 -8.83
CA ASN A 138 18.23 -16.92 -9.06
C ASN A 138 17.23 -17.89 -9.75
N MET A 139 15.95 -17.85 -9.39
CA MET A 139 14.94 -18.70 -10.02
C MET A 139 14.64 -18.31 -11.46
N ILE A 140 14.72 -17.04 -11.82
CA ILE A 140 14.57 -16.60 -13.22
C ILE A 140 15.71 -17.16 -14.08
N ILE A 141 16.96 -17.07 -13.61
CA ILE A 141 18.10 -17.65 -14.33
C ILE A 141 18.06 -19.18 -14.35
N LYS A 142 17.66 -19.80 -13.25
CA LYS A 142 17.47 -21.26 -13.22
C LYS A 142 16.42 -21.71 -14.24
N LEU A 143 15.32 -21.00 -14.38
CA LEU A 143 14.29 -21.30 -15.38
C LEU A 143 14.86 -21.22 -16.81
N ALA A 144 15.67 -20.20 -17.11
CA ALA A 144 16.35 -20.08 -18.39
C ALA A 144 17.31 -21.28 -18.63
N ALA A 145 18.15 -21.62 -17.65
CA ALA A 145 19.10 -22.72 -17.74
C ALA A 145 18.41 -24.08 -17.91
N ASP A 146 17.32 -24.34 -17.19
CA ASP A 146 16.54 -25.58 -17.30
C ASP A 146 15.92 -25.77 -18.71
N ASN A 147 15.63 -24.66 -19.40
CA ASN A 147 15.06 -24.68 -20.76
C ASN A 147 16.12 -24.56 -21.89
N LEU A 148 17.35 -24.25 -21.54
CA LEU A 148 18.48 -24.10 -22.47
C LEU A 148 19.69 -24.92 -21.98
N PRO A 149 19.59 -26.26 -21.88
CA PRO A 149 20.64 -27.11 -21.27
C PRO A 149 21.97 -27.06 -22.05
N GLU A 150 21.93 -26.80 -23.35
CA GLU A 150 23.12 -26.65 -24.21
C GLU A 150 23.68 -25.20 -24.22
N GLY A 151 23.10 -24.33 -23.39
CA GLY A 151 23.38 -22.89 -23.41
C GLY A 151 22.61 -22.14 -24.50
N GLY A 152 22.74 -20.83 -24.55
CA GLY A 152 22.03 -19.99 -25.53
C GLY A 152 21.99 -18.54 -25.15
N GLU A 153 21.40 -17.73 -26.01
CA GLU A 153 21.18 -16.30 -25.76
C GLU A 153 19.80 -16.10 -25.11
N VAL A 154 19.75 -15.27 -24.09
CA VAL A 154 18.51 -14.85 -23.40
C VAL A 154 18.40 -13.33 -23.38
N ALA A 155 17.18 -12.83 -23.45
CA ALA A 155 16.89 -11.42 -23.24
C ALA A 155 16.16 -11.23 -21.91
N VAL A 156 16.60 -10.27 -21.12
CA VAL A 156 15.91 -9.88 -19.88
C VAL A 156 14.96 -8.74 -20.20
N LEU A 157 13.66 -8.96 -19.97
CA LEU A 157 12.63 -7.96 -20.14
C LEU A 157 12.26 -7.35 -18.78
N SER A 158 12.38 -6.05 -18.64
CA SER A 158 11.95 -5.25 -17.49
C SER A 158 10.81 -4.32 -17.87
N ALA A 159 9.93 -4.00 -16.92
CA ALA A 159 8.81 -3.08 -17.14
C ALA A 159 9.29 -1.66 -17.42
N THR A 160 10.28 -1.16 -16.65
CA THR A 160 10.93 0.15 -16.83
C THR A 160 12.38 0.08 -16.37
N THR A 161 13.18 1.06 -16.79
CA THR A 161 14.59 1.19 -16.35
C THR A 161 14.72 1.61 -14.88
N THR A 162 13.68 2.15 -14.27
CA THR A 162 13.65 2.64 -12.88
C THR A 162 12.95 1.69 -11.90
N SER A 163 12.45 0.54 -12.38
CA SER A 163 11.72 -0.42 -11.56
C SER A 163 12.60 -1.03 -10.47
N THR A 164 12.45 -0.59 -9.23
CA THR A 164 13.29 -0.94 -8.08
C THR A 164 13.46 -2.44 -7.89
N ASN A 165 12.36 -3.19 -7.79
CA ASN A 165 12.41 -4.64 -7.57
C ASN A 165 13.04 -5.38 -8.75
N GLN A 166 12.70 -5.00 -9.98
CA GLN A 166 13.22 -5.68 -11.19
C GLN A 166 14.71 -5.41 -11.38
N ASN A 167 15.19 -4.20 -11.10
CA ASN A 167 16.62 -3.91 -11.13
C ASN A 167 17.38 -4.76 -10.10
N THR A 168 16.84 -4.89 -8.88
CA THR A 168 17.42 -5.77 -7.86
C THR A 168 17.43 -7.24 -8.32
N TRP A 169 16.36 -7.74 -8.93
CA TRP A 169 16.35 -9.11 -9.45
C TRP A 169 17.36 -9.34 -10.56
N ILE A 170 17.58 -8.33 -11.44
CA ILE A 170 18.60 -8.40 -12.49
C ILE A 170 20.01 -8.47 -11.89
N GLU A 171 20.30 -7.72 -10.83
CA GLU A 171 21.54 -7.82 -10.09
C GLU A 171 21.77 -9.23 -9.51
N GLU A 172 20.73 -9.87 -9.01
CA GLU A 172 20.77 -11.21 -8.42
C GLU A 172 20.81 -12.35 -9.47
N MET A 173 20.66 -12.03 -10.75
CA MET A 173 20.80 -12.99 -11.85
C MET A 173 22.27 -13.30 -12.20
N ASN A 174 23.25 -12.59 -11.67
CA ASN A 174 24.69 -12.74 -11.98
C ASN A 174 25.37 -13.84 -11.18
#